data_fc768530e0af74239299d78b4b5627dd
#
_entry.id   fc768530e0af74239299d78b4b5627dd
#
_cell.length_a   1.000
_cell.length_b   1.000
_cell.length_c   1.000
_cell.angle_alpha   90.00
_cell.angle_beta   90.00
_cell.angle_gamma   90.00
#
_symmetry.space_group_name_H-M   'P 1'
#
loop_
_entity.id
_entity.type
_entity.pdbx_description
1 polymer ?
#
loop_
_entity_poly.entity_id
_entity_poly.type
_entity_poly.pdbx_seq_one_letter_code
_entity_poly.pdbx_strand_id
1 'polypeptide(L)'
;MPDYWKNKANIKVNTGVGCVTDGAIADEIANASGGAHVDQYQCAGASFSTGGVHIDNALRTAAQHGDLNPQTKNVVIVAGANDTYPYGPDVQASDRAIRNGLRNAINIAHHHAPNAKVMVVGYPHVSFNNVSCYNSGLGSSNPLPIPAGNTAGTEQRLQNTLREVAQQNNATFLDAWPMSEGHDACSPDRWWVNLIDIMPPAPGNLPLHLNAHGTHAYGQFIGHNLAK
;
A
#
# COMPACT_ATOMS: atom_id res chain seq x y z
N MET A 1 -5.94 -1.33 2.78
CA MET A 1 -5.45 -2.49 3.55
C MET A 1 -6.57 -3.08 4.37
N PRO A 2 -6.57 -4.40 4.59
CA PRO A 2 -7.74 -5.06 5.15
C PRO A 2 -8.04 -4.66 6.59
N ASP A 3 -9.31 -4.71 6.96
CA ASP A 3 -9.84 -4.57 8.31
C ASP A 3 -9.44 -5.76 9.19
N TYR A 4 -8.14 -5.99 9.29
CA TYR A 4 -7.55 -7.17 9.91
C TYR A 4 -8.04 -7.43 11.34
N TRP A 5 -8.27 -6.34 12.11
CA TRP A 5 -8.67 -6.45 13.51
C TRP A 5 -10.19 -6.42 13.72
N LYS A 6 -10.94 -5.92 12.74
CA LYS A 6 -12.37 -5.71 12.88
C LYS A 6 -13.17 -7.01 12.96
N ASN A 7 -12.67 -8.06 12.34
CA ASN A 7 -13.33 -9.35 12.31
C ASN A 7 -12.33 -10.49 12.06
N LYS A 8 -11.61 -10.89 13.10
CA LYS A 8 -10.82 -12.13 13.03
C LYS A 8 -11.64 -13.34 12.57
N ALA A 9 -12.94 -13.33 12.83
CA ALA A 9 -13.88 -14.39 12.39
C ALA A 9 -14.28 -14.27 10.90
N ASN A 10 -14.08 -13.12 10.27
CA ASN A 10 -14.44 -12.85 8.87
C ASN A 10 -13.24 -12.75 7.93
N ILE A 11 -12.05 -13.14 8.39
CA ILE A 11 -10.87 -13.24 7.55
C ILE A 11 -11.14 -14.31 6.50
N LYS A 12 -11.31 -13.90 5.24
CA LYS A 12 -11.86 -14.72 4.17
C LYS A 12 -10.80 -15.35 3.28
N VAL A 13 -9.61 -14.74 3.21
CA VAL A 13 -8.67 -15.02 2.12
C VAL A 13 -7.25 -15.20 2.65
N ASN A 14 -6.64 -16.31 2.27
CA ASN A 14 -5.19 -16.46 2.33
C ASN A 14 -4.64 -15.91 1.01
N THR A 15 -3.65 -15.03 1.09
CA THR A 15 -2.92 -14.60 -0.11
C THR A 15 -2.00 -15.72 -0.60
N GLY A 16 -1.59 -15.64 -1.85
CA GLY A 16 -0.67 -16.64 -2.44
C GLY A 16 0.68 -16.77 -1.73
N VAL A 17 1.02 -15.84 -0.85
CA VAL A 17 2.24 -15.88 0.00
C VAL A 17 1.94 -16.23 1.46
N GLY A 18 0.76 -16.75 1.75
CA GLY A 18 0.39 -17.23 3.09
C GLY A 18 0.00 -16.15 4.10
N CYS A 19 -0.18 -14.91 3.67
CA CYS A 19 -0.71 -13.85 4.50
C CYS A 19 -2.25 -13.90 4.52
N VAL A 20 -2.84 -13.35 5.56
CA VAL A 20 -4.29 -13.38 5.77
C VAL A 20 -4.86 -11.98 5.58
N THR A 21 -5.94 -11.87 4.81
CA THR A 21 -6.64 -10.62 4.49
C THR A 21 -8.15 -10.83 4.49
N ASP A 22 -8.91 -9.75 4.65
CA ASP A 22 -10.37 -9.76 4.41
C ASP A 22 -10.72 -9.66 2.91
N GLY A 23 -9.72 -9.46 2.04
CA GLY A 23 -9.91 -9.31 0.61
C GLY A 23 -10.43 -7.94 0.16
N ALA A 24 -10.78 -7.04 1.08
CA ALA A 24 -11.53 -5.82 0.78
C ALA A 24 -10.89 -4.96 -0.32
N ILE A 25 -9.57 -4.75 -0.30
CA ILE A 25 -8.92 -3.94 -1.34
C ILE A 25 -8.96 -4.58 -2.72
N ALA A 26 -8.82 -5.91 -2.79
CA ALA A 26 -8.91 -6.64 -4.05
C ALA A 26 -10.34 -6.65 -4.60
N ASP A 27 -11.33 -6.81 -3.72
CA ASP A 27 -12.75 -6.74 -4.09
C ASP A 27 -13.09 -5.35 -4.67
N GLU A 28 -12.58 -4.27 -4.06
CA GLU A 28 -12.80 -2.90 -4.56
C GLU A 28 -12.10 -2.65 -5.91
N ILE A 29 -10.89 -3.17 -6.08
CA ILE A 29 -10.18 -3.12 -7.37
C ILE A 29 -10.96 -3.89 -8.43
N ALA A 30 -11.40 -5.12 -8.12
CA ALA A 30 -12.18 -5.95 -9.02
C ALA A 30 -13.48 -5.25 -9.46
N ASN A 31 -14.25 -4.73 -8.52
CA ASN A 31 -15.50 -4.02 -8.77
C ASN A 31 -15.30 -2.81 -9.70
N ALA A 32 -14.29 -1.98 -9.39
CA ALA A 32 -14.03 -0.76 -10.15
C ALA A 32 -13.37 -1.00 -11.52
N SER A 33 -12.76 -2.16 -11.72
CA SER A 33 -12.18 -2.56 -13.02
C SER A 33 -13.14 -3.34 -13.91
N GLY A 34 -14.44 -3.38 -13.59
CA GLY A 34 -15.45 -4.08 -14.38
C GLY A 34 -15.57 -5.57 -14.09
N GLY A 35 -15.25 -6.00 -12.88
CA GLY A 35 -15.33 -7.39 -12.44
C GLY A 35 -14.12 -8.25 -12.81
N ALA A 36 -12.95 -7.63 -12.96
CA ALA A 36 -11.71 -8.37 -13.22
C ALA A 36 -11.38 -9.34 -12.07
N HIS A 37 -10.86 -10.51 -12.42
CA HIS A 37 -10.27 -11.40 -11.42
C HIS A 37 -8.98 -10.81 -10.86
N VAL A 38 -8.81 -10.84 -9.53
CA VAL A 38 -7.64 -10.30 -8.83
C VAL A 38 -7.00 -11.39 -7.97
N ASP A 39 -5.83 -11.85 -8.39
CA ASP A 39 -4.98 -12.74 -7.59
C ASP A 39 -4.25 -11.93 -6.52
N GLN A 40 -4.30 -12.40 -5.28
CA GLN A 40 -3.87 -11.64 -4.12
C GLN A 40 -2.55 -12.15 -3.56
N TYR A 41 -1.51 -11.29 -3.61
CA TYR A 41 -0.16 -11.57 -3.09
C TYR A 41 0.32 -10.51 -2.09
N GLN A 42 -0.60 -9.66 -1.61
CA GLN A 42 -0.27 -8.63 -0.64
C GLN A 42 -0.10 -9.19 0.77
N CYS A 43 0.78 -8.55 1.54
CA CYS A 43 0.96 -8.76 2.97
C CYS A 43 1.09 -7.42 3.69
N ALA A 44 0.55 -7.33 4.90
CA ALA A 44 0.92 -6.23 5.79
C ALA A 44 2.42 -6.31 6.11
N GLY A 45 3.11 -5.16 6.09
CA GLY A 45 4.55 -5.13 6.32
C GLY A 45 5.41 -5.55 5.12
N ALA A 46 4.82 -5.81 3.94
CA ALA A 46 5.58 -6.13 2.74
C ALA A 46 6.56 -4.99 2.38
N SER A 47 7.73 -5.36 1.87
CA SER A 47 8.84 -4.44 1.61
C SER A 47 9.63 -4.85 0.37
N PHE A 48 10.55 -4.00 -0.07
CA PHE A 48 11.50 -4.34 -1.12
C PHE A 48 12.75 -5.04 -0.58
N SER A 49 13.20 -4.70 0.65
CA SER A 49 14.49 -5.17 1.15
C SER A 49 14.57 -5.33 2.67
N THR A 50 13.53 -4.95 3.41
CA THR A 50 13.53 -4.99 4.87
C THR A 50 12.69 -6.15 5.40
N GLY A 51 12.10 -6.06 6.59
CA GLY A 51 11.30 -7.15 7.16
C GLY A 51 10.03 -7.50 6.36
N GLY A 52 9.39 -8.59 6.71
CA GLY A 52 8.15 -9.05 6.10
C GLY A 52 8.33 -9.82 4.79
N VAL A 53 7.27 -9.92 4.00
CA VAL A 53 7.33 -10.55 2.68
C VAL A 53 7.94 -9.58 1.67
N HIS A 54 8.99 -10.02 0.98
CA HIS A 54 9.60 -9.22 -0.08
C HIS A 54 8.77 -9.27 -1.36
N ILE A 55 8.64 -8.14 -2.05
CA ILE A 55 7.82 -8.01 -3.25
C ILE A 55 8.32 -8.91 -4.38
N ASP A 56 9.62 -9.08 -4.53
CA ASP A 56 10.19 -9.98 -5.55
C ASP A 56 9.84 -11.45 -5.27
N ASN A 57 9.82 -11.87 -4.01
CA ASN A 57 9.36 -13.22 -3.63
C ASN A 57 7.87 -13.40 -3.91
N ALA A 58 7.04 -12.39 -3.61
CA ALA A 58 5.62 -12.44 -3.91
C ALA A 58 5.35 -12.62 -5.42
N LEU A 59 6.07 -11.88 -6.28
CA LEU A 59 5.96 -12.00 -7.73
C LEU A 59 6.46 -13.37 -8.25
N ARG A 60 7.57 -13.88 -7.72
CA ARG A 60 8.06 -15.22 -8.08
C ARG A 60 7.09 -16.32 -7.65
N THR A 61 6.49 -16.19 -6.47
CA THR A 61 5.46 -17.11 -5.99
C THR A 61 4.23 -17.07 -6.89
N ALA A 62 3.79 -15.88 -7.30
CA ALA A 62 2.70 -15.74 -8.27
C ALA A 62 3.00 -16.42 -9.61
N ALA A 63 4.24 -16.32 -10.09
CA ALA A 63 4.66 -17.00 -11.30
C ALA A 63 4.69 -18.54 -11.12
N GLN A 64 5.16 -19.03 -9.96
CA GLN A 64 5.16 -20.47 -9.64
C GLN A 64 3.74 -21.05 -9.53
N HIS A 65 2.78 -20.28 -9.03
CA HIS A 65 1.37 -20.66 -8.98
C HIS A 65 0.67 -20.57 -10.34
N GLY A 66 1.29 -19.93 -11.32
CA GLY A 66 0.71 -19.72 -12.64
C GLY A 66 -0.20 -18.48 -12.75
N ASP A 67 -0.28 -17.66 -11.71
CA ASP A 67 -1.11 -16.44 -11.67
C ASP A 67 -0.41 -15.25 -12.34
N LEU A 68 0.92 -15.21 -12.29
CA LEU A 68 1.73 -14.27 -13.05
C LEU A 68 2.29 -14.97 -14.30
N ASN A 69 1.68 -14.72 -15.45
CA ASN A 69 1.93 -15.43 -16.70
C ASN A 69 1.71 -14.51 -17.91
N PRO A 70 1.98 -14.94 -19.16
CA PRO A 70 1.81 -14.11 -20.36
C PRO A 70 0.38 -13.61 -20.63
N GLN A 71 -0.65 -14.19 -20.00
CA GLN A 71 -2.05 -13.77 -20.09
C GLN A 71 -2.43 -12.74 -19.01
N THR A 72 -1.57 -12.52 -18.02
CA THR A 72 -1.76 -11.49 -17.00
C THR A 72 -1.84 -10.11 -17.69
N LYS A 73 -2.90 -9.38 -17.44
CA LYS A 73 -3.13 -8.06 -18.06
C LYS A 73 -2.53 -6.92 -17.27
N ASN A 74 -2.59 -7.02 -15.95
CA ASN A 74 -2.14 -5.95 -15.05
C ASN A 74 -1.38 -6.54 -13.86
N VAL A 75 -0.32 -5.85 -13.43
CA VAL A 75 0.38 -6.10 -12.17
C VAL A 75 0.37 -4.81 -11.36
N VAL A 76 -0.19 -4.86 -10.15
CA VAL A 76 -0.27 -3.70 -9.25
C VAL A 76 0.71 -3.86 -8.11
N ILE A 77 1.62 -2.90 -7.94
CA ILE A 77 2.63 -2.88 -6.88
C ILE A 77 2.37 -1.71 -5.94
N VAL A 78 2.12 -2.00 -4.67
CA VAL A 78 1.99 -1.03 -3.58
C VAL A 78 2.98 -1.40 -2.49
N ALA A 79 4.14 -0.78 -2.44
CA ALA A 79 5.20 -1.08 -1.48
C ALA A 79 6.18 0.09 -1.33
N GLY A 80 7.08 0.00 -0.34
CA GLY A 80 8.17 0.94 -0.10
C GLY A 80 8.06 1.71 1.21
N ALA A 81 6.87 1.86 1.79
CA ALA A 81 6.73 2.55 3.08
C ALA A 81 7.54 1.84 4.19
N ASN A 82 7.52 0.51 4.21
CA ASN A 82 8.27 -0.27 5.19
C ASN A 82 9.79 -0.20 5.00
N ASP A 83 10.27 0.28 3.87
CA ASP A 83 11.70 0.48 3.58
C ASP A 83 12.19 1.89 3.98
N THR A 84 11.32 2.76 4.49
CA THR A 84 11.71 4.15 4.82
C THR A 84 12.33 4.32 6.19
N TYR A 85 12.02 3.46 7.15
CA TYR A 85 12.42 3.62 8.55
C TYR A 85 13.55 2.71 9.07
N PRO A 86 13.79 1.50 8.51
CA PRO A 86 14.81 0.59 9.09
C PRO A 86 16.25 1.05 8.94
N TYR A 87 16.50 2.00 8.04
CA TYR A 87 17.84 2.56 7.79
C TYR A 87 18.19 3.74 8.71
N GLY A 88 17.31 4.08 9.65
CA GLY A 88 17.51 5.20 10.57
C GLY A 88 17.80 6.51 9.83
N PRO A 89 18.90 7.21 10.15
CA PRO A 89 19.25 8.48 9.51
C PRO A 89 19.84 8.31 8.09
N ASP A 90 20.18 7.09 7.65
CA ASP A 90 20.75 6.86 6.31
C ASP A 90 19.63 6.80 5.24
N VAL A 91 19.14 7.99 4.93
CA VAL A 91 18.13 8.22 3.91
C VAL A 91 18.57 7.68 2.54
N GLN A 92 19.87 7.78 2.21
CA GLN A 92 20.39 7.32 0.93
C GLN A 92 20.38 5.78 0.83
N ALA A 93 20.64 5.07 1.94
CA ALA A 93 20.53 3.62 1.96
C ALA A 93 19.07 3.17 1.72
N SER A 94 18.10 3.82 2.37
CA SER A 94 16.68 3.61 2.14
C SER A 94 16.31 3.83 0.67
N ASP A 95 16.69 4.96 0.08
CA ASP A 95 16.39 5.27 -1.32
C ASP A 95 17.02 4.25 -2.28
N ARG A 96 18.27 3.84 -2.06
CA ARG A 96 18.92 2.79 -2.86
C ARG A 96 18.17 1.46 -2.77
N ALA A 97 17.75 1.07 -1.58
CA ALA A 97 17.00 -0.17 -1.36
C ALA A 97 15.66 -0.15 -2.09
N ILE A 98 14.89 0.93 -1.98
CA ILE A 98 13.60 1.10 -2.66
C ILE A 98 13.82 1.09 -4.19
N ARG A 99 14.77 1.85 -4.71
CA ARG A 99 15.06 1.92 -6.15
C ARG A 99 15.45 0.55 -6.73
N ASN A 100 16.33 -0.16 -6.06
CA ASN A 100 16.80 -1.47 -6.52
C ASN A 100 15.70 -2.52 -6.42
N GLY A 101 14.97 -2.56 -5.31
CA GLY A 101 13.89 -3.51 -5.09
C GLY A 101 12.71 -3.30 -6.04
N LEU A 102 12.29 -2.05 -6.25
CA LEU A 102 11.21 -1.75 -7.19
C LEU A 102 11.62 -2.06 -8.64
N ARG A 103 12.82 -1.70 -9.06
CA ARG A 103 13.34 -2.08 -10.39
C ARG A 103 13.33 -3.59 -10.58
N ASN A 104 13.80 -4.34 -9.59
CA ASN A 104 13.80 -5.80 -9.63
C ASN A 104 12.38 -6.35 -9.74
N ALA A 105 11.44 -5.82 -8.96
CA ALA A 105 10.03 -6.21 -8.99
C ALA A 105 9.39 -5.97 -10.37
N ILE A 106 9.62 -4.80 -10.97
CA ILE A 106 9.12 -4.48 -12.32
C ILE A 106 9.73 -5.43 -13.36
N ASN A 107 11.02 -5.71 -13.29
CA ASN A 107 11.69 -6.64 -14.21
C ASN A 107 11.13 -8.06 -14.09
N ILE A 108 10.86 -8.54 -12.88
CA ILE A 108 10.23 -9.86 -12.67
C ILE A 108 8.82 -9.87 -13.27
N ALA A 109 8.03 -8.83 -13.05
CA ALA A 109 6.70 -8.71 -13.62
C ALA A 109 6.74 -8.78 -15.16
N HIS A 110 7.58 -7.99 -15.82
CA HIS A 110 7.74 -8.01 -17.27
C HIS A 110 8.31 -9.33 -17.81
N HIS A 111 9.20 -9.99 -17.05
CA HIS A 111 9.75 -11.28 -17.45
C HIS A 111 8.68 -12.37 -17.56
N HIS A 112 7.79 -12.46 -16.56
CA HIS A 112 6.75 -13.49 -16.51
C HIS A 112 5.47 -13.09 -17.25
N ALA A 113 5.18 -11.80 -17.31
CA ALA A 113 3.98 -11.23 -17.93
C ALA A 113 4.37 -10.08 -18.89
N PRO A 114 4.99 -10.38 -20.05
CA PRO A 114 5.58 -9.37 -20.94
C PRO A 114 4.55 -8.43 -21.56
N ASN A 115 3.29 -8.80 -21.58
CA ASN A 115 2.19 -7.99 -22.09
C ASN A 115 1.41 -7.26 -21.00
N ALA A 116 1.75 -7.46 -19.72
CA ALA A 116 1.05 -6.84 -18.62
C ALA A 116 1.40 -5.35 -18.49
N LYS A 117 0.38 -4.55 -18.18
CA LYS A 117 0.58 -3.19 -17.69
C LYS A 117 1.04 -3.26 -16.24
N VAL A 118 2.28 -2.88 -15.97
CA VAL A 118 2.79 -2.78 -14.60
C VAL A 118 2.46 -1.40 -14.05
N MET A 119 1.73 -1.37 -12.93
CA MET A 119 1.30 -0.15 -12.26
C MET A 119 1.89 -0.09 -10.85
N VAL A 120 2.71 0.92 -10.61
CA VAL A 120 3.22 1.26 -9.27
C VAL A 120 2.31 2.33 -8.69
N VAL A 121 1.71 2.06 -7.54
CA VAL A 121 0.75 2.99 -6.94
C VAL A 121 1.38 3.65 -5.72
N GLY A 122 1.38 4.98 -5.71
CA GLY A 122 1.80 5.79 -4.58
C GLY A 122 0.85 5.68 -3.39
N TYR A 123 1.35 5.95 -2.21
CA TYR A 123 0.51 5.97 -1.00
C TYR A 123 -0.35 7.24 -0.95
N PRO A 124 -1.56 7.16 -0.39
CA PRO A 124 -2.31 8.35 0.00
C PRO A 124 -1.57 9.18 1.05
N HIS A 125 -1.91 10.44 1.22
CA HIS A 125 -1.36 11.28 2.29
C HIS A 125 -1.56 10.65 3.66
N VAL A 126 -0.49 10.54 4.45
CA VAL A 126 -0.51 9.98 5.80
C VAL A 126 -0.41 11.08 6.84
N SER A 127 0.51 12.03 6.66
CA SER A 127 0.74 13.13 7.59
C SER A 127 0.27 14.46 7.03
N PHE A 128 -0.03 15.39 7.93
CA PHE A 128 -0.31 16.78 7.61
C PHE A 128 0.84 17.66 8.13
N ASN A 129 1.60 18.30 7.25
CA ASN A 129 2.66 19.25 7.59
C ASN A 129 3.64 18.76 8.68
N ASN A 130 4.16 17.53 8.56
CA ASN A 130 5.03 16.90 9.56
C ASN A 130 4.38 16.64 10.93
N VAL A 131 3.06 16.63 10.97
CA VAL A 131 2.28 16.25 12.14
C VAL A 131 1.70 14.87 11.92
N SER A 132 1.84 13.99 12.90
CA SER A 132 1.20 12.69 12.95
C SER A 132 0.07 12.72 13.98
N CYS A 133 -1.05 12.14 13.65
CA CYS A 133 -2.20 12.05 14.52
C CYS A 133 -2.55 10.61 14.91
N TYR A 134 -1.60 9.71 14.84
CA TYR A 134 -1.82 8.29 15.16
C TYR A 134 -2.18 8.04 16.63
N ASN A 135 -1.75 8.92 17.52
CA ASN A 135 -1.97 8.80 18.96
C ASN A 135 -3.12 9.69 19.42
N SER A 136 -4.27 9.62 18.77
CA SER A 136 -5.46 10.34 19.25
C SER A 136 -5.78 9.89 20.66
N GLY A 137 -5.90 10.85 21.59
CA GLY A 137 -6.26 10.58 22.98
C GLY A 137 -7.63 9.90 23.12
N LEU A 138 -7.77 9.10 24.17
CA LEU A 138 -9.01 8.40 24.52
C LEU A 138 -10.23 9.34 24.48
N GLY A 139 -11.20 9.02 23.63
CA GLY A 139 -12.49 9.68 23.60
C GLY A 139 -12.57 11.02 22.85
N SER A 140 -11.55 11.43 22.12
CA SER A 140 -11.58 12.65 21.32
C SER A 140 -11.84 12.34 19.86
N SER A 141 -12.86 12.96 19.29
CA SER A 141 -13.10 12.97 17.84
C SER A 141 -11.99 13.74 17.08
N ASN A 142 -11.19 14.52 17.81
CA ASN A 142 -10.07 15.27 17.27
C ASN A 142 -8.75 14.54 17.62
N PRO A 143 -8.00 14.08 16.63
CA PRO A 143 -6.69 13.50 16.86
C PRO A 143 -5.74 14.52 17.48
N LEU A 144 -4.94 14.09 18.47
CA LEU A 144 -3.90 14.93 19.04
C LEU A 144 -2.71 14.98 18.08
N PRO A 145 -2.37 16.16 17.56
CA PRO A 145 -1.23 16.30 16.68
C PRO A 145 0.08 16.12 17.46
N ILE A 146 0.91 15.21 17.00
CA ILE A 146 2.25 14.98 17.54
C ILE A 146 3.26 15.33 16.45
N PRO A 147 4.26 16.18 16.74
CA PRO A 147 5.33 16.41 15.77
C PRO A 147 5.99 15.07 15.38
N ALA A 148 5.98 14.75 14.12
CA ALA A 148 6.45 13.46 13.59
C ALA A 148 7.78 13.59 12.83
N GLY A 149 8.60 14.54 13.21
CA GLY A 149 9.88 14.80 12.55
C GLY A 149 9.68 15.21 11.08
N ASN A 150 10.46 14.62 10.17
CA ASN A 150 10.36 14.92 8.73
C ASN A 150 9.48 13.91 7.99
N THR A 151 8.28 13.64 8.47
CA THR A 151 7.38 12.65 7.87
C THR A 151 6.94 13.08 6.47
N ALA A 152 6.54 14.34 6.29
CA ALA A 152 6.13 14.86 4.98
C ALA A 152 7.28 14.78 3.96
N GLY A 153 8.51 15.09 4.36
CA GLY A 153 9.68 14.92 3.49
C GLY A 153 9.96 13.47 3.14
N THR A 154 9.70 12.54 4.06
CA THR A 154 9.84 11.11 3.80
C THR A 154 8.77 10.61 2.84
N GLU A 155 7.52 11.01 3.01
CA GLU A 155 6.42 10.70 2.09
C GLU A 155 6.70 11.24 0.69
N GLN A 156 7.11 12.51 0.58
CA GLN A 156 7.45 13.15 -0.71
C GLN A 156 8.59 12.42 -1.41
N ARG A 157 9.64 12.06 -0.67
CA ARG A 157 10.80 11.33 -1.21
C ARG A 157 10.36 9.95 -1.72
N LEU A 158 9.58 9.20 -0.94
CA LEU A 158 9.06 7.91 -1.37
C LEU A 158 8.24 8.04 -2.65
N GLN A 159 7.29 8.96 -2.71
CA GLN A 159 6.47 9.21 -3.92
C GLN A 159 7.34 9.51 -5.14
N ASN A 160 8.33 10.39 -5.01
CA ASN A 160 9.24 10.74 -6.09
C ASN A 160 10.07 9.54 -6.53
N THR A 161 10.62 8.77 -5.59
CA THR A 161 11.41 7.58 -5.89
C THR A 161 10.58 6.53 -6.62
N LEU A 162 9.36 6.24 -6.17
CA LEU A 162 8.46 5.29 -6.83
C LEU A 162 8.12 5.75 -8.26
N ARG A 163 7.79 7.04 -8.44
CA ARG A 163 7.48 7.65 -9.75
C ARG A 163 8.65 7.53 -10.72
N GLU A 164 9.84 7.96 -10.30
CA GLU A 164 11.03 7.95 -11.12
C GLU A 164 11.41 6.52 -11.59
N VAL A 165 11.41 5.56 -10.65
CA VAL A 165 11.77 4.17 -10.98
C VAL A 165 10.71 3.54 -11.89
N ALA A 166 9.43 3.78 -11.66
CA ALA A 166 8.37 3.28 -12.54
C ALA A 166 8.57 3.79 -13.97
N GLN A 167 8.73 5.11 -14.14
CA GLN A 167 8.93 5.74 -15.46
C GLN A 167 10.20 5.23 -16.19
N GLN A 168 11.28 5.00 -15.44
CA GLN A 168 12.54 4.51 -16.01
C GLN A 168 12.51 3.04 -16.42
N ASN A 169 11.51 2.28 -15.99
CA ASN A 169 11.43 0.83 -16.18
C ASN A 169 10.12 0.36 -16.85
N ASN A 170 9.55 1.17 -17.72
CA ASN A 170 8.33 0.83 -18.46
C ASN A 170 7.11 0.46 -17.57
N ALA A 171 6.99 1.11 -16.42
CA ALA A 171 5.83 0.98 -15.55
C ALA A 171 5.09 2.31 -15.42
N THR A 172 3.79 2.24 -15.18
CA THR A 172 2.98 3.44 -14.92
C THR A 172 3.03 3.77 -13.43
N PHE A 173 3.29 5.02 -13.08
CA PHE A 173 3.09 5.49 -11.72
C PHE A 173 1.69 6.09 -11.57
N LEU A 174 0.92 5.58 -10.61
CA LEU A 174 -0.39 6.11 -10.26
C LEU A 174 -0.28 6.92 -8.97
N ASP A 175 -0.45 8.24 -9.09
CA ASP A 175 -0.32 9.18 -7.98
C ASP A 175 -1.63 9.24 -7.19
N ALA A 176 -1.59 8.77 -5.93
CA ALA A 176 -2.75 8.78 -5.04
C ALA A 176 -2.87 10.05 -4.19
N TRP A 177 -1.92 10.97 -4.27
CA TRP A 177 -1.95 12.19 -3.46
C TRP A 177 -3.13 13.11 -3.77
N PRO A 178 -3.40 13.44 -5.05
CA PRO A 178 -4.50 14.36 -5.35
C PRO A 178 -5.86 13.86 -4.87
N MET A 179 -6.08 12.54 -4.88
CA MET A 179 -7.37 11.96 -4.47
C MET A 179 -7.48 11.78 -2.95
N SER A 180 -6.38 11.91 -2.21
CA SER A 180 -6.32 11.73 -0.75
C SER A 180 -6.16 13.05 0.02
N GLU A 181 -6.21 14.18 -0.67
CA GLU A 181 -6.16 15.50 -0.03
C GLU A 181 -7.31 15.67 0.95
N GLY A 182 -6.99 16.09 2.19
CA GLY A 182 -7.98 16.22 3.27
C GLY A 182 -8.34 14.92 3.98
N HIS A 183 -7.68 13.80 3.66
CA HIS A 183 -7.93 12.48 4.27
C HIS A 183 -6.71 11.90 4.99
N ASP A 184 -5.71 12.73 5.32
CA ASP A 184 -4.58 12.35 6.14
C ASP A 184 -4.99 11.88 7.56
N ALA A 185 -4.06 11.35 8.33
CA ALA A 185 -4.35 10.80 9.67
C ALA A 185 -4.84 11.84 10.70
N CYS A 186 -4.68 13.14 10.41
CA CYS A 186 -5.15 14.23 11.27
C CYS A 186 -6.52 14.77 10.85
N SER A 187 -7.00 14.43 9.67
CA SER A 187 -8.25 14.94 9.14
C SER A 187 -9.47 14.37 9.87
N PRO A 188 -10.56 15.13 10.01
CA PRO A 188 -11.82 14.60 10.55
C PRO A 188 -12.37 13.42 9.73
N ASP A 189 -12.20 13.46 8.41
CA ASP A 189 -12.57 12.39 7.45
C ASP A 189 -11.35 11.59 7.02
N ARG A 190 -10.53 11.17 8.00
CA ARG A 190 -9.30 10.45 7.76
C ARG A 190 -9.51 9.06 7.15
N TRP A 191 -8.61 8.67 6.27
CA TRP A 191 -8.58 7.31 5.71
C TRP A 191 -7.68 6.35 6.48
N TRP A 192 -7.06 6.79 7.56
CA TRP A 192 -6.06 6.04 8.32
C TRP A 192 -6.59 5.60 9.67
N VAL A 193 -6.10 4.45 10.13
CA VAL A 193 -6.37 3.92 11.46
C VAL A 193 -5.38 4.52 12.45
N ASN A 194 -5.91 5.13 13.50
CA ASN A 194 -5.13 5.64 14.63
C ASN A 194 -4.99 4.57 15.72
N LEU A 195 -4.05 4.74 16.66
CA LEU A 195 -3.86 3.80 17.77
C LEU A 195 -5.13 3.61 18.61
N ILE A 196 -5.93 4.66 18.76
CA ILE A 196 -7.19 4.59 19.51
C ILE A 196 -8.24 3.71 18.81
N ASP A 197 -8.21 3.64 17.50
CA ASP A 197 -9.20 2.88 16.73
C ASP A 197 -9.06 1.36 16.95
N ILE A 198 -7.95 0.91 17.54
CA ILE A 198 -7.73 -0.51 17.87
C ILE A 198 -8.06 -0.85 19.33
N MET A 199 -8.38 0.15 20.16
CA MET A 199 -8.71 -0.08 21.57
C MET A 199 -10.19 -0.44 21.75
N PRO A 200 -10.53 -1.39 22.63
CA PRO A 200 -11.93 -1.64 22.94
C PRO A 200 -12.63 -0.38 23.50
N PRO A 201 -13.89 -0.08 23.15
CA PRO A 201 -14.82 -0.90 22.36
C PRO A 201 -14.75 -0.69 20.84
N ALA A 202 -13.81 0.09 20.34
CA ALA A 202 -13.69 0.40 18.92
C ALA A 202 -12.65 -0.54 18.24
N PRO A 203 -13.06 -1.74 17.79
CA PRO A 203 -12.16 -2.62 17.07
C PRO A 203 -11.77 -1.97 15.74
N GLY A 204 -10.54 -1.54 15.65
CA GLY A 204 -9.99 -0.95 14.45
C GLY A 204 -9.10 -1.92 13.68
N ASN A 205 -8.54 -1.42 12.60
CA ASN A 205 -7.53 -2.07 11.79
C ASN A 205 -6.14 -1.90 12.42
N LEU A 206 -5.11 -2.42 11.77
CA LEU A 206 -3.72 -2.11 12.11
C LEU A 206 -3.48 -0.59 12.06
N PRO A 207 -2.83 0.00 13.08
CA PRO A 207 -2.40 1.39 13.03
C PRO A 207 -1.55 1.65 11.78
N LEU A 208 -1.59 2.86 11.26
CA LEU A 208 -0.87 3.26 10.06
C LEU A 208 -1.31 2.55 8.78
N HIS A 209 -2.48 1.92 8.80
CA HIS A 209 -3.11 1.29 7.65
C HIS A 209 -4.41 2.01 7.30
N LEU A 210 -4.88 1.82 6.09
CA LEU A 210 -6.15 2.41 5.67
C LEU A 210 -7.32 1.80 6.48
N ASN A 211 -8.24 2.65 6.91
CA ASN A 211 -9.53 2.21 7.45
C ASN A 211 -10.45 1.74 6.31
N ALA A 212 -11.65 1.29 6.62
CA ALA A 212 -12.60 0.79 5.61
C ALA A 212 -12.91 1.82 4.51
N HIS A 213 -13.06 3.11 4.89
CA HIS A 213 -13.30 4.19 3.92
C HIS A 213 -12.09 4.41 3.01
N GLY A 214 -10.89 4.51 3.57
CA GLY A 214 -9.66 4.64 2.79
C GLY A 214 -9.39 3.42 1.90
N THR A 215 -9.66 2.20 2.39
CA THR A 215 -9.55 0.97 1.61
C THR A 215 -10.49 0.99 0.40
N HIS A 216 -11.76 1.38 0.61
CA HIS A 216 -12.73 1.55 -0.46
C HIS A 216 -12.26 2.58 -1.49
N ALA A 217 -11.98 3.81 -1.06
CA ALA A 217 -11.58 4.89 -1.97
C ALA A 217 -10.31 4.55 -2.76
N TYR A 218 -9.30 3.99 -2.09
CA TYR A 218 -8.03 3.64 -2.73
C TYR A 218 -8.17 2.44 -3.68
N GLY A 219 -8.95 1.42 -3.33
CA GLY A 219 -9.24 0.28 -4.21
C GLY A 219 -10.01 0.70 -5.46
N GLN A 220 -11.04 1.53 -5.30
CA GLN A 220 -11.81 2.12 -6.42
C GLN A 220 -10.90 2.94 -7.35
N PHE A 221 -10.04 3.78 -6.78
CA PHE A 221 -9.09 4.58 -7.55
C PHE A 221 -8.15 3.71 -8.39
N ILE A 222 -7.59 2.65 -7.82
CA ILE A 222 -6.75 1.70 -8.55
C ILE A 222 -7.56 1.03 -9.66
N GLY A 223 -8.71 0.44 -9.34
CA GLY A 223 -9.54 -0.30 -10.28
C GLY A 223 -9.98 0.53 -11.48
N HIS A 224 -10.45 1.76 -11.29
CA HIS A 224 -10.80 2.68 -12.37
C HIS A 224 -9.63 3.01 -13.31
N ASN A 225 -8.40 2.98 -12.80
CA ASN A 225 -7.20 3.21 -13.62
C ASN A 225 -6.67 1.95 -14.31
N LEU A 226 -7.09 0.78 -13.88
CA LEU A 226 -6.82 -0.48 -14.61
C LEU A 226 -7.77 -0.66 -15.81
N ALA A 227 -8.99 -0.13 -15.73
CA ALA A 227 -10.00 -0.24 -16.79
C ALA A 227 -9.74 0.67 -18.00
N LYS A 228 -8.79 1.60 -17.91
CA LYS A 228 -8.36 2.50 -19.00
C LYS A 228 -7.24 1.86 -19.83
#